data_9ae5db739c1429a84279287ad363bbaa
#
_entry.id   9ae5db739c1429a84279287ad363bbaa
#
_cell.length_a   1.000
_cell.length_b   1.000
_cell.length_c   1.000
_cell.angle_alpha   90.00
_cell.angle_beta   90.00
_cell.angle_gamma   90.00
#
_symmetry.space_group_name_H-M   'P 1'
#
loop_
_entity.id
_entity.type
_entity.pdbx_description
1 polymer ?
#
loop_
_entity_poly.entity_id
_entity_poly.type
_entity_poly.pdbx_seq_one_letter_code
_entity_poly.pdbx_strand_id
1 'polypeptide(L)'
;MKLRIAFTFFSCYNTIGVDIASQTVGWARIFAVLFLLSVIPCHIAAKISYYTGGYPSYMKKEVQALGYLPDERPSTWKLFLYAVQQVIVMFPATVTVALITGFQVSTTIFASGLATLCFILITGKKIPMYYGSSFAYLTAIASMCAAQGFEKVDGILPTEAIQNAQFGIILSGLVSIVAGILVRFCGRNAVEKILPASITGPVAMIIGLTLAGNALGDAIPNVPVADASTNCWIIVSMITLISTILYSKYLKGFLGQLPLLLGAATGCLAAGIIYFVGDINLFRAMPEAALNASLWKLGDGSIFAVPALSFPKANWEAVIAIMPIAIATIPESTAHMYQLDIYVNDIAKKKGSDKKYNLIDLLDKNLIGDGICDMISGVVGGPAGTNYGENISTMAITKVFSVPVMTVAAIVAMVISFFTPLIQVIYGIPLAVIGGLEIYLFGAIAAQGIAIMIDKGVDMFSSKNIAIIASIMVIGIGGNYAFGGNIPFFGMQVPCIAGAAIFGIILNLLLSIG
;
A
#
# COMPACT_ATOMS: atom_id res chain seq x y z
N MET A 1 28.62 -10.45 25.68
CA MET A 1 27.55 -11.31 26.22
C MET A 1 26.70 -11.97 25.12
N LYS A 2 26.33 -11.29 24.03
CA LYS A 2 25.49 -11.84 22.93
C LYS A 2 26.21 -12.79 21.96
N LEU A 3 27.53 -12.66 21.77
CA LEU A 3 28.33 -13.66 21.04
C LEU A 3 28.51 -14.98 21.82
N ARG A 4 28.48 -14.92 23.14
CA ARG A 4 28.53 -16.13 23.98
C ARG A 4 27.25 -16.98 23.89
N ILE A 5 26.09 -16.36 23.71
CA ILE A 5 24.81 -17.08 23.56
C ILE A 5 24.77 -17.82 22.20
N ALA A 6 25.26 -17.22 21.12
CA ALA A 6 25.38 -17.89 19.84
C ALA A 6 26.38 -19.06 19.87
N PHE A 7 27.51 -18.89 20.57
CA PHE A 7 28.49 -19.95 20.74
C PHE A 7 28.00 -21.08 21.68
N THR A 8 27.20 -20.75 22.69
CA THR A 8 26.62 -21.75 23.61
C THR A 8 25.54 -22.59 22.91
N PHE A 9 24.74 -21.96 22.02
CA PHE A 9 23.79 -22.70 21.19
C PHE A 9 24.51 -23.64 20.20
N PHE A 10 25.64 -23.22 19.64
CA PHE A 10 26.46 -24.03 18.76
C PHE A 10 27.14 -25.19 19.46
N SER A 11 27.53 -25.01 20.75
CA SER A 11 28.15 -26.04 21.58
C SER A 11 27.15 -27.09 22.07
N CYS A 12 25.92 -26.71 22.42
CA CYS A 12 24.85 -27.64 22.80
C CYS A 12 24.38 -28.53 21.63
N TYR A 13 24.45 -28.05 20.40
CA TYR A 13 24.03 -28.82 19.23
C TYR A 13 25.00 -29.96 18.87
N ASN A 14 26.28 -29.79 19.20
CA ASN A 14 27.29 -30.85 18.99
C ASN A 14 27.31 -31.96 20.06
N THR A 15 26.56 -31.78 21.14
CA THR A 15 26.57 -32.73 22.28
C THR A 15 25.37 -33.69 22.26
N ILE A 16 24.36 -33.42 21.42
CA ILE A 16 23.23 -34.32 21.22
C ILE A 16 23.50 -35.13 19.96
N GLY A 17 24.12 -36.31 20.12
CA GLY A 17 24.39 -37.26 19.04
C GLY A 17 23.08 -37.84 18.45
N VAL A 18 22.41 -37.09 17.61
CA VAL A 18 21.29 -37.56 16.79
C VAL A 18 21.75 -37.48 15.35
N ASP A 19 21.99 -38.65 14.79
CA ASP A 19 22.31 -38.86 13.39
C ASP A 19 21.04 -38.67 12.54
N ILE A 20 20.68 -37.38 12.28
CA ILE A 20 19.62 -37.01 11.38
C ILE A 20 20.27 -36.48 10.12
N ALA A 21 20.00 -37.16 9.04
CA ALA A 21 20.45 -37.02 7.66
C ALA A 21 21.10 -35.67 7.28
N SER A 22 22.20 -35.75 6.53
CA SER A 22 23.12 -34.69 6.10
C SER A 22 22.48 -33.42 5.46
N GLN A 23 21.19 -33.46 5.13
CA GLN A 23 20.43 -32.34 4.60
C GLN A 23 19.96 -31.34 5.68
N THR A 24 19.57 -31.80 6.88
CA THR A 24 19.04 -30.93 7.93
C THR A 24 20.10 -30.01 8.55
N VAL A 25 21.36 -30.41 8.57
CA VAL A 25 22.48 -29.60 9.06
C VAL A 25 22.79 -28.42 8.14
N GLY A 26 22.58 -28.58 6.84
CA GLY A 26 22.69 -27.49 5.86
C GLY A 26 21.67 -26.38 6.12
N TRP A 27 20.42 -26.76 6.35
CA TRP A 27 19.31 -25.82 6.55
C TRP A 27 19.43 -25.01 7.85
N ALA A 28 19.86 -25.63 8.95
CA ALA A 28 20.09 -24.91 10.20
C ALA A 28 21.19 -23.84 10.07
N ARG A 29 22.23 -24.12 9.27
CA ARG A 29 23.31 -23.15 8.98
C ARG A 29 22.79 -22.01 8.10
N ILE A 30 22.02 -22.31 7.06
CA ILE A 30 21.40 -21.31 6.18
C ILE A 30 20.46 -20.42 7.00
N PHE A 31 19.62 -21.01 7.84
CA PHE A 31 18.69 -20.25 8.69
C PHE A 31 19.43 -19.33 9.67
N ALA A 32 20.50 -19.79 10.31
CA ALA A 32 21.31 -18.98 11.20
C ALA A 32 22.01 -17.83 10.48
N VAL A 33 22.55 -18.06 9.27
CA VAL A 33 23.19 -17.02 8.43
C VAL A 33 22.14 -16.00 7.97
N LEU A 34 20.99 -16.46 7.49
CA LEU A 34 19.92 -15.59 7.00
C LEU A 34 19.29 -14.76 8.14
N PHE A 35 19.12 -15.36 9.32
CA PHE A 35 18.68 -14.66 10.52
C PHE A 35 19.69 -13.59 10.96
N LEU A 36 20.99 -13.92 10.93
CA LEU A 36 22.06 -12.96 11.21
C LEU A 36 22.07 -11.81 10.20
N LEU A 37 21.89 -12.10 8.90
CA LEU A 37 21.80 -11.09 7.85
C LEU A 37 20.57 -10.17 7.98
N SER A 38 19.46 -10.67 8.52
CA SER A 38 18.27 -9.84 8.78
C SER A 38 18.45 -8.92 10.00
N VAL A 39 19.29 -9.30 10.96
CA VAL A 39 19.51 -8.56 12.22
C VAL A 39 20.70 -7.61 12.14
N ILE A 40 21.74 -7.93 11.37
CA ILE A 40 22.96 -7.12 11.22
C ILE A 40 22.66 -5.71 10.68
N PRO A 41 21.87 -5.51 9.61
CA PRO A 41 21.52 -4.16 9.14
C PRO A 41 20.83 -3.31 10.19
N CYS A 42 19.94 -3.90 10.99
CA CYS A 42 19.29 -3.21 12.11
C CYS A 42 20.28 -2.74 13.17
N HIS A 43 21.31 -3.56 13.46
CA HIS A 43 22.31 -3.22 14.47
C HIS A 43 23.28 -2.12 13.98
N ILE A 44 23.63 -2.15 12.69
CA ILE A 44 24.47 -1.14 12.05
C ILE A 44 23.68 0.16 11.92
N ALA A 45 22.43 0.13 11.46
CA ALA A 45 21.58 1.30 11.36
C ALA A 45 21.27 1.93 12.73
N ALA A 46 21.03 1.12 13.77
CA ALA A 46 20.86 1.59 15.14
C ALA A 46 22.14 2.21 15.70
N LYS A 47 23.33 1.68 15.39
CA LYS A 47 24.62 2.27 15.76
C LYS A 47 24.89 3.58 15.01
N ILE A 48 24.61 3.64 13.71
CA ILE A 48 24.74 4.87 12.91
C ILE A 48 23.79 5.94 13.45
N SER A 49 22.55 5.60 13.81
CA SER A 49 21.60 6.51 14.44
C SER A 49 22.05 6.99 15.84
N TYR A 50 22.77 6.15 16.60
CA TYR A 50 23.30 6.52 17.91
C TYR A 50 24.51 7.45 17.82
N TYR A 51 25.37 7.28 16.80
CA TYR A 51 26.53 8.15 16.56
C TYR A 51 26.18 9.49 15.91
N THR A 52 25.05 9.59 15.21
CA THR A 52 24.57 10.86 14.65
C THR A 52 23.77 11.71 15.66
N GLY A 53 23.46 11.18 16.84
CA GLY A 53 22.77 11.89 17.94
C GLY A 53 23.66 12.69 18.88
N GLY A 54 24.97 12.73 18.68
CA GLY A 54 25.91 13.40 19.57
C GLY A 54 26.79 14.43 18.88
N TYR A 55 26.26 15.58 18.45
CA TYR A 55 27.08 16.75 18.13
C TYR A 55 27.23 17.66 19.37
N PRO A 56 28.45 18.14 19.64
CA PRO A 56 28.72 19.02 20.78
C PRO A 56 27.99 20.36 20.64
N SER A 57 27.53 20.91 21.75
CA SER A 57 26.60 22.04 21.90
C SER A 57 27.16 23.44 21.54
N TYR A 58 28.26 23.55 20.82
CA TYR A 58 28.86 24.84 20.43
C TYR A 58 28.94 25.05 18.91
N MET A 59 28.36 24.19 18.09
CA MET A 59 28.08 24.59 16.70
C MET A 59 26.87 25.50 16.69
N LYS A 60 27.18 26.81 16.53
CA LYS A 60 26.24 27.89 16.28
C LYS A 60 25.02 27.42 15.53
N LYS A 61 23.84 27.91 15.96
CA LYS A 61 22.62 28.04 15.19
C LYS A 61 22.87 28.21 13.68
N GLU A 62 23.22 27.14 12.97
CA GLU A 62 22.79 27.01 11.62
C GLU A 62 21.27 26.96 11.75
N VAL A 63 20.62 27.93 11.17
CA VAL A 63 19.18 27.93 10.93
C VAL A 63 18.89 26.59 10.29
N GLN A 64 18.43 25.61 11.09
CA GLN A 64 17.93 24.36 10.57
C GLN A 64 16.98 24.77 9.47
N ALA A 65 17.25 24.36 8.23
CA ALA A 65 16.36 24.68 7.13
C ALA A 65 14.97 24.21 7.56
N LEU A 66 14.08 25.18 7.89
CA LEU A 66 12.81 24.98 8.59
C LEU A 66 11.78 24.28 7.68
N GLY A 67 12.27 23.47 6.74
CA GLY A 67 11.43 22.74 5.79
C GLY A 67 10.91 23.62 4.65
N TYR A 68 9.99 23.07 3.86
CA TYR A 68 9.35 23.75 2.73
C TYR A 68 7.83 23.64 2.85
N LEU A 69 7.15 24.79 2.72
CA LEU A 69 5.69 24.90 2.71
C LEU A 69 5.12 24.62 1.31
N PRO A 70 3.81 24.41 1.15
CA PRO A 70 3.20 24.00 -0.13
C PRO A 70 3.54 24.89 -1.33
N ASP A 71 3.67 26.19 -1.14
CA ASP A 71 3.98 27.19 -2.15
C ASP A 71 5.49 27.46 -2.33
N GLU A 72 6.34 26.89 -1.46
CA GLU A 72 7.78 27.07 -1.52
C GLU A 72 8.44 26.05 -2.44
N ARG A 73 9.43 26.51 -3.22
CA ARG A 73 10.20 25.66 -4.13
C ARG A 73 11.63 25.48 -3.60
N PRO A 74 12.08 24.23 -3.38
CA PRO A 74 13.50 23.95 -3.13
C PRO A 74 14.40 24.33 -4.31
N SER A 75 15.71 24.50 -4.07
CA SER A 75 16.67 24.61 -5.18
C SER A 75 16.59 23.38 -6.08
N THR A 76 16.92 23.53 -7.37
CA THR A 76 16.69 22.49 -8.40
C THR A 76 17.26 21.13 -8.02
N TRP A 77 18.46 21.05 -7.43
CA TRP A 77 19.05 19.80 -6.99
C TRP A 77 18.29 19.18 -5.81
N LYS A 78 17.94 19.99 -4.81
CA LYS A 78 17.15 19.53 -3.66
C LYS A 78 15.74 19.12 -4.08
N LEU A 79 15.13 19.86 -5.00
CA LEU A 79 13.85 19.54 -5.59
C LEU A 79 13.84 18.13 -6.20
N PHE A 80 14.85 17.82 -7.00
CA PHE A 80 14.98 16.50 -7.62
C PHE A 80 15.21 15.38 -6.58
N LEU A 81 16.11 15.62 -5.61
CA LEU A 81 16.36 14.64 -4.54
C LEU A 81 15.10 14.33 -3.72
N TYR A 82 14.35 15.36 -3.31
CA TYR A 82 13.10 15.17 -2.59
C TYR A 82 12.02 14.50 -3.46
N ALA A 83 11.98 14.80 -4.74
CA ALA A 83 11.05 14.14 -5.66
C ALA A 83 11.36 12.65 -5.80
N VAL A 84 12.62 12.28 -6.01
CA VAL A 84 13.07 10.88 -6.04
C VAL A 84 12.74 10.17 -4.72
N GLN A 85 12.94 10.85 -3.58
CA GLN A 85 12.58 10.31 -2.27
C GLN A 85 11.09 9.99 -2.18
N GLN A 86 10.21 10.88 -2.65
CA GLN A 86 8.76 10.64 -2.66
C GLN A 86 8.38 9.47 -3.58
N VAL A 87 9.06 9.33 -4.72
CA VAL A 87 8.86 8.18 -5.62
C VAL A 87 9.28 6.87 -4.95
N ILE A 88 10.42 6.83 -4.28
CA ILE A 88 10.90 5.63 -3.56
C ILE A 88 9.89 5.19 -2.47
N VAL A 89 9.24 6.15 -1.81
CA VAL A 89 8.26 5.86 -0.75
C VAL A 89 6.95 5.30 -1.30
N MET A 90 6.42 5.87 -2.40
CA MET A 90 5.17 5.41 -3.01
C MET A 90 5.33 4.07 -3.75
N PHE A 91 6.55 3.75 -4.19
CA PHE A 91 6.83 2.66 -5.11
C PHE A 91 6.40 1.29 -4.59
N PRO A 92 6.73 0.88 -3.33
CA PRO A 92 6.34 -0.44 -2.83
C PRO A 92 4.83 -0.66 -2.83
N ALA A 93 4.05 0.32 -2.34
CA ALA A 93 2.59 0.21 -2.27
C ALA A 93 1.97 0.12 -3.68
N THR A 94 2.39 1.00 -4.60
CA THR A 94 1.89 1.01 -5.98
C THR A 94 2.19 -0.30 -6.71
N VAL A 95 3.42 -0.82 -6.57
CA VAL A 95 3.85 -2.08 -7.20
C VAL A 95 3.13 -3.28 -6.59
N THR A 96 2.99 -3.33 -5.27
CA THR A 96 2.31 -4.44 -4.58
C THR A 96 0.85 -4.53 -5.02
N VAL A 97 0.13 -3.42 -5.13
CA VAL A 97 -1.25 -3.43 -5.65
C VAL A 97 -1.30 -3.99 -7.08
N ALA A 98 -0.38 -3.61 -7.96
CA ALA A 98 -0.33 -4.13 -9.32
C ALA A 98 -0.09 -5.65 -9.35
N LEU A 99 0.86 -6.15 -8.57
CA LEU A 99 1.20 -7.57 -8.49
C LEU A 99 0.05 -8.40 -7.91
N ILE A 100 -0.63 -7.89 -6.86
CA ILE A 100 -1.76 -8.57 -6.23
C ILE A 100 -2.99 -8.56 -7.13
N THR A 101 -3.33 -7.43 -7.74
CA THR A 101 -4.51 -7.33 -8.61
C THR A 101 -4.31 -8.05 -9.93
N GLY A 102 -3.08 -8.14 -10.43
CA GLY A 102 -2.77 -8.62 -11.78
C GLY A 102 -2.85 -7.52 -12.84
N PHE A 103 -2.90 -6.25 -12.45
CA PHE A 103 -2.73 -5.13 -13.37
C PHE A 103 -1.28 -5.02 -13.85
N GLN A 104 -1.08 -4.39 -15.00
CA GLN A 104 0.26 -4.16 -15.53
C GLN A 104 1.05 -3.18 -14.66
N VAL A 105 2.22 -3.60 -14.17
CA VAL A 105 3.06 -2.79 -13.26
C VAL A 105 3.47 -1.47 -13.90
N SER A 106 3.91 -1.48 -15.16
CA SER A 106 4.32 -0.27 -15.88
C SER A 106 3.17 0.74 -15.99
N THR A 107 1.98 0.27 -16.36
CA THR A 107 0.77 1.10 -16.48
C THR A 107 0.31 1.63 -15.13
N THR A 108 0.40 0.83 -14.08
CA THR A 108 0.05 1.26 -12.72
C THR A 108 0.94 2.39 -12.22
N ILE A 109 2.26 2.30 -12.44
CA ILE A 109 3.21 3.37 -12.07
C ILE A 109 2.95 4.62 -12.92
N PHE A 110 2.71 4.46 -14.23
CA PHE A 110 2.38 5.56 -15.15
C PHE A 110 1.10 6.28 -14.71
N ALA A 111 0.03 5.52 -14.46
CA ALA A 111 -1.27 6.04 -14.02
C ALA A 111 -1.18 6.81 -12.71
N SER A 112 -0.41 6.31 -11.74
CA SER A 112 -0.16 6.98 -10.46
C SER A 112 0.52 8.35 -10.66
N GLY A 113 1.55 8.43 -11.50
CA GLY A 113 2.21 9.70 -11.84
C GLY A 113 1.27 10.66 -12.56
N LEU A 114 0.55 10.20 -13.59
CA LEU A 114 -0.39 11.01 -14.35
C LEU A 114 -1.52 11.54 -13.47
N ALA A 115 -2.13 10.67 -12.65
CA ALA A 115 -3.19 11.05 -11.72
C ALA A 115 -2.69 12.07 -10.69
N THR A 116 -1.48 11.92 -10.15
CA THR A 116 -0.87 12.90 -9.23
C THR A 116 -0.72 14.28 -9.88
N LEU A 117 -0.27 14.36 -11.15
CA LEU A 117 -0.20 15.63 -11.87
C LEU A 117 -1.57 16.27 -12.01
N CYS A 118 -2.57 15.49 -12.40
CA CYS A 118 -3.95 15.98 -12.54
C CYS A 118 -4.53 16.41 -11.18
N PHE A 119 -4.29 15.66 -10.12
CA PHE A 119 -4.69 16.02 -8.76
C PHE A 119 -4.14 17.39 -8.35
N ILE A 120 -2.86 17.65 -8.58
CA ILE A 120 -2.21 18.92 -8.28
C ILE A 120 -2.87 20.06 -9.07
N LEU A 121 -3.23 19.84 -10.33
CA LEU A 121 -3.90 20.85 -11.16
C LEU A 121 -5.33 21.12 -10.68
N ILE A 122 -6.11 20.07 -10.40
CA ILE A 122 -7.51 20.15 -9.95
C ILE A 122 -7.60 20.85 -8.59
N THR A 123 -6.68 20.54 -7.69
CA THR A 123 -6.62 21.16 -6.35
C THR A 123 -6.03 22.58 -6.37
N GLY A 124 -5.72 23.12 -7.55
CA GLY A 124 -5.20 24.47 -7.73
C GLY A 124 -3.77 24.65 -7.22
N LYS A 125 -2.97 23.61 -7.26
CA LYS A 125 -1.57 23.58 -6.77
C LYS A 125 -1.42 23.95 -5.29
N LYS A 126 -2.40 23.56 -4.47
CA LYS A 126 -2.43 23.89 -3.04
C LYS A 126 -2.19 22.70 -2.14
N ILE A 127 -2.51 21.49 -2.58
CA ILE A 127 -2.45 20.26 -1.79
C ILE A 127 -1.25 19.44 -2.27
N PRO A 128 -0.18 19.30 -1.46
CA PRO A 128 1.00 18.51 -1.80
C PRO A 128 0.79 17.04 -1.46
N MET A 129 -0.11 16.35 -2.16
CA MET A 129 -0.33 14.92 -1.98
C MET A 129 0.10 14.13 -3.21
N TYR A 130 0.51 12.89 -2.98
CA TYR A 130 0.79 11.91 -4.01
C TYR A 130 -0.39 10.95 -4.10
N TYR A 131 -0.90 10.74 -5.30
CA TYR A 131 -1.97 9.79 -5.56
C TYR A 131 -1.37 8.47 -6.07
N GLY A 132 -1.76 7.36 -5.46
CA GLY A 132 -1.29 6.03 -5.85
C GLY A 132 -2.35 4.96 -5.68
N SER A 133 -2.02 3.72 -6.02
CA SER A 133 -2.97 2.60 -6.05
C SER A 133 -3.50 2.26 -4.67
N SER A 134 -4.81 2.05 -4.53
CA SER A 134 -5.47 1.76 -3.25
C SER A 134 -5.64 0.27 -3.00
N PHE A 135 -5.26 -0.16 -1.81
CA PHE A 135 -5.49 -1.53 -1.32
C PHE A 135 -6.97 -1.85 -1.10
N ALA A 136 -7.82 -0.85 -0.91
CA ALA A 136 -9.25 -1.04 -0.67
C ALA A 136 -9.96 -1.75 -1.84
N TYR A 137 -9.45 -1.60 -3.05
CA TYR A 137 -10.05 -2.17 -4.26
C TYR A 137 -9.63 -3.62 -4.56
N LEU A 138 -8.63 -4.16 -3.85
CA LEU A 138 -8.08 -5.50 -4.13
C LEU A 138 -9.14 -6.59 -4.13
N THR A 139 -9.94 -6.66 -3.05
CA THR A 139 -11.00 -7.67 -2.91
C THR A 139 -12.12 -7.48 -3.92
N ALA A 140 -12.49 -6.23 -4.23
CA ALA A 140 -13.54 -5.95 -5.21
C ALA A 140 -13.13 -6.37 -6.63
N ILE A 141 -11.88 -6.10 -7.02
CA ILE A 141 -11.32 -6.54 -8.30
C ILE A 141 -11.24 -8.08 -8.34
N ALA A 142 -10.74 -8.72 -7.28
CA ALA A 142 -10.67 -10.17 -7.20
C ALA A 142 -12.07 -10.81 -7.25
N SER A 143 -13.05 -10.25 -6.53
CA SER A 143 -14.44 -10.72 -6.54
C SER A 143 -15.11 -10.55 -7.90
N MET A 144 -14.88 -9.43 -8.59
CA MET A 144 -15.35 -9.21 -9.96
C MET A 144 -14.76 -10.26 -10.92
N CYS A 145 -13.44 -10.50 -10.83
CA CYS A 145 -12.79 -11.50 -11.68
C CYS A 145 -13.36 -12.91 -11.43
N ALA A 146 -13.52 -13.30 -10.17
CA ALA A 146 -14.09 -14.60 -9.80
C ALA A 146 -15.55 -14.75 -10.31
N ALA A 147 -16.38 -13.71 -10.18
CA ALA A 147 -17.77 -13.73 -10.66
C ALA A 147 -17.87 -13.84 -12.18
N GLN A 148 -16.91 -13.28 -12.93
CA GLN A 148 -16.88 -13.33 -14.40
C GLN A 148 -16.01 -14.48 -14.95
N GLY A 149 -15.45 -15.34 -14.10
CA GLY A 149 -14.62 -16.48 -14.49
C GLY A 149 -13.25 -16.10 -15.05
N PHE A 150 -12.73 -14.92 -14.73
CA PHE A 150 -11.39 -14.52 -15.11
C PHE A 150 -10.35 -15.04 -14.10
N GLU A 151 -9.34 -15.70 -14.62
CA GLU A 151 -8.17 -16.15 -13.85
C GLU A 151 -6.92 -15.40 -14.31
N LYS A 152 -5.97 -15.21 -13.41
CA LYS A 152 -4.68 -14.63 -13.74
C LYS A 152 -3.82 -15.67 -14.46
N VAL A 153 -3.18 -15.25 -15.55
CA VAL A 153 -2.15 -16.03 -16.23
C VAL A 153 -0.80 -15.48 -15.82
N ASP A 154 0.01 -16.30 -15.18
CA ASP A 154 1.32 -15.92 -14.62
C ASP A 154 1.27 -14.67 -13.71
N GLY A 155 0.16 -14.48 -12.99
CA GLY A 155 -0.05 -13.36 -12.07
C GLY A 155 -0.59 -12.09 -12.72
N ILE A 156 -0.91 -12.08 -14.03
CA ILE A 156 -1.51 -10.96 -14.75
C ILE A 156 -2.94 -11.30 -15.17
N LEU A 157 -3.84 -10.34 -15.02
CA LEU A 157 -5.21 -10.46 -15.51
C LEU A 157 -5.27 -10.37 -17.04
N PRO A 158 -6.19 -11.14 -17.68
CA PRO A 158 -6.51 -10.94 -19.09
C PRO A 158 -6.90 -9.48 -19.37
N THR A 159 -6.55 -8.98 -20.54
CA THR A 159 -6.84 -7.58 -20.94
C THR A 159 -8.33 -7.23 -20.79
N GLU A 160 -9.22 -8.16 -21.10
CA GLU A 160 -10.67 -7.96 -20.95
C GLU A 160 -11.08 -7.77 -19.48
N ALA A 161 -10.52 -8.54 -18.55
CA ALA A 161 -10.76 -8.36 -17.13
C ALA A 161 -10.30 -6.97 -16.63
N ILE A 162 -9.12 -6.53 -17.09
CA ILE A 162 -8.61 -5.19 -16.79
C ILE A 162 -9.57 -4.12 -17.35
N GLN A 163 -10.01 -4.25 -18.59
CA GLN A 163 -10.95 -3.30 -19.23
C GLN A 163 -12.31 -3.23 -18.51
N ASN A 164 -12.82 -4.37 -18.04
CA ASN A 164 -14.04 -4.42 -17.24
C ASN A 164 -13.85 -3.72 -15.89
N ALA A 165 -12.74 -4.00 -15.21
CA ALA A 165 -12.39 -3.34 -13.94
C ALA A 165 -12.25 -1.82 -14.10
N GLN A 166 -11.61 -1.35 -15.19
CA GLN A 166 -11.45 0.07 -15.52
C GLN A 166 -12.79 0.81 -15.54
N PHE A 167 -13.84 0.21 -16.11
CA PHE A 167 -15.16 0.82 -16.14
C PHE A 167 -15.76 0.97 -14.74
N GLY A 168 -15.62 -0.04 -13.89
CA GLY A 168 -16.01 0.03 -12.47
C GLY A 168 -15.24 1.10 -11.70
N ILE A 169 -13.93 1.23 -11.95
CA ILE A 169 -13.05 2.23 -11.33
C ILE A 169 -13.47 3.65 -11.74
N ILE A 170 -13.79 3.88 -13.00
CA ILE A 170 -14.26 5.18 -13.48
C ILE A 170 -15.56 5.59 -12.76
N LEU A 171 -16.51 4.66 -12.61
CA LEU A 171 -17.75 4.97 -11.92
C LEU A 171 -17.56 5.08 -10.40
N SER A 172 -16.56 4.40 -9.82
CA SER A 172 -16.13 4.61 -8.44
C SER A 172 -15.66 6.06 -8.21
N GLY A 173 -14.90 6.61 -9.13
CA GLY A 173 -14.47 8.02 -9.10
C GLY A 173 -15.64 9.01 -9.04
N LEU A 174 -16.77 8.71 -9.70
CA LEU A 174 -17.97 9.55 -9.60
C LEU A 174 -18.53 9.62 -8.18
N VAL A 175 -18.45 8.55 -7.40
CA VAL A 175 -18.90 8.54 -5.99
C VAL A 175 -18.07 9.51 -5.16
N SER A 176 -16.75 9.50 -5.32
CA SER A 176 -15.84 10.44 -4.65
C SER A 176 -16.10 11.89 -5.07
N ILE A 177 -16.39 12.14 -6.36
CA ILE A 177 -16.78 13.46 -6.86
C ILE A 177 -18.09 13.93 -6.21
N VAL A 178 -19.11 13.07 -6.15
CA VAL A 178 -20.39 13.38 -5.50
C VAL A 178 -20.18 13.70 -4.02
N ALA A 179 -19.35 12.93 -3.32
CA ALA A 179 -18.99 13.22 -1.93
C ALA A 179 -18.30 14.59 -1.78
N GLY A 180 -17.38 14.93 -2.66
CA GLY A 180 -16.74 16.25 -2.69
C GLY A 180 -17.74 17.39 -2.95
N ILE A 181 -18.69 17.18 -3.84
CA ILE A 181 -19.78 18.14 -4.11
C ILE A 181 -20.66 18.30 -2.87
N LEU A 182 -21.00 17.19 -2.18
CA LEU A 182 -21.78 17.25 -0.93
C LEU A 182 -21.03 18.03 0.16
N VAL A 183 -19.71 17.79 0.31
CA VAL A 183 -18.87 18.58 1.24
C VAL A 183 -18.94 20.06 0.92
N ARG A 184 -18.90 20.43 -0.36
CA ARG A 184 -18.92 21.82 -0.81
C ARG A 184 -20.23 22.55 -0.46
N PHE A 185 -21.39 21.87 -0.56
CA PHE A 185 -22.69 22.48 -0.32
C PHE A 185 -23.19 22.30 1.10
N CYS A 186 -22.94 21.15 1.73
CA CYS A 186 -23.45 20.79 3.07
C CYS A 186 -22.40 20.97 4.17
N GLY A 187 -21.14 21.25 3.80
CA GLY A 187 -20.02 21.33 4.72
C GLY A 187 -19.46 19.95 5.13
N ARG A 188 -18.26 19.95 5.70
CA ARG A 188 -17.52 18.73 6.09
C ARG A 188 -18.27 17.88 7.13
N ASN A 189 -19.03 18.52 8.04
CA ASN A 189 -19.78 17.82 9.09
C ASN A 189 -20.84 16.86 8.54
N ALA A 190 -21.32 17.08 7.31
CA ALA A 190 -22.28 16.18 6.67
C ALA A 190 -21.65 14.82 6.37
N VAL A 191 -20.41 14.78 5.89
CA VAL A 191 -19.68 13.52 5.63
C VAL A 191 -19.38 12.81 6.94
N GLU A 192 -18.90 13.51 7.97
CA GLU A 192 -18.63 12.92 9.29
C GLU A 192 -19.91 12.35 9.96
N LYS A 193 -21.07 12.93 9.68
CA LYS A 193 -22.35 12.43 10.17
C LYS A 193 -22.82 11.16 9.45
N ILE A 194 -22.57 11.05 8.14
CA ILE A 194 -22.94 9.90 7.31
C ILE A 194 -21.94 8.75 7.51
N LEU A 195 -20.67 9.08 7.62
CA LEU A 195 -19.52 8.17 7.72
C LEU A 195 -18.74 8.42 9.03
N PRO A 196 -19.34 8.18 10.20
CA PRO A 196 -18.63 8.31 11.48
C PRO A 196 -17.54 7.23 11.60
N ALA A 197 -16.64 7.43 12.56
CA ALA A 197 -15.54 6.50 12.80
C ALA A 197 -16.00 5.09 13.23
N SER A 198 -17.21 4.96 13.75
CA SER A 198 -17.86 3.66 14.03
C SER A 198 -18.26 2.89 12.76
N ILE A 199 -18.21 3.51 11.57
CA ILE A 199 -18.35 2.86 10.26
C ILE A 199 -16.98 2.71 9.62
N THR A 200 -16.22 3.80 9.52
CA THR A 200 -14.99 3.85 8.74
C THR A 200 -13.87 3.00 9.33
N GLY A 201 -13.80 2.90 10.66
CA GLY A 201 -12.85 2.02 11.33
C GLY A 201 -13.09 0.54 11.03
N PRO A 202 -14.28 -0.01 11.28
CA PRO A 202 -14.60 -1.40 10.93
C PRO A 202 -14.48 -1.69 9.43
N VAL A 203 -14.83 -0.76 8.54
CA VAL A 203 -14.66 -0.94 7.10
C VAL A 203 -13.17 -1.08 6.75
N ALA A 204 -12.29 -0.26 7.31
CA ALA A 204 -10.85 -0.42 7.13
C ALA A 204 -10.34 -1.76 7.70
N MET A 205 -10.86 -2.20 8.85
CA MET A 205 -10.51 -3.50 9.44
C MET A 205 -10.88 -4.67 8.51
N ILE A 206 -12.10 -4.69 7.97
CA ILE A 206 -12.53 -5.78 7.09
C ILE A 206 -11.76 -5.80 5.77
N ILE A 207 -11.32 -4.65 5.24
CA ILE A 207 -10.44 -4.58 4.06
C ILE A 207 -9.16 -5.37 4.32
N GLY A 208 -8.46 -5.11 5.41
CA GLY A 208 -7.23 -5.84 5.74
C GLY A 208 -7.47 -7.33 6.03
N LEU A 209 -8.51 -7.66 6.81
CA LEU A 209 -8.76 -9.03 7.26
C LEU A 209 -9.31 -9.95 6.15
N THR A 210 -10.06 -9.43 5.19
CA THR A 210 -10.54 -10.22 4.05
C THR A 210 -9.41 -10.65 3.10
N LEU A 211 -8.31 -9.90 3.09
CA LEU A 211 -7.11 -10.22 2.30
C LEU A 211 -6.14 -11.17 3.02
N ALA A 212 -6.37 -11.48 4.29
CA ALA A 212 -5.46 -12.34 5.08
C ALA A 212 -5.29 -13.74 4.47
N GLY A 213 -6.34 -14.29 3.84
CA GLY A 213 -6.29 -15.57 3.14
C GLY A 213 -5.31 -15.55 1.96
N ASN A 214 -5.33 -14.48 1.16
CA ASN A 214 -4.41 -14.30 0.03
C ASN A 214 -2.97 -14.18 0.52
N ALA A 215 -2.72 -13.33 1.52
CA ALA A 215 -1.39 -13.17 2.11
C ALA A 215 -0.80 -14.48 2.61
N LEU A 216 -1.60 -15.29 3.30
CA LEU A 216 -1.16 -16.60 3.77
C LEU A 216 -0.96 -17.60 2.62
N GLY A 217 -1.80 -17.57 1.58
CA GLY A 217 -1.66 -18.40 0.39
C GLY A 217 -0.38 -18.10 -0.39
N ASP A 218 -0.01 -16.83 -0.52
CA ASP A 218 1.23 -16.40 -1.16
C ASP A 218 2.46 -16.65 -0.28
N ALA A 219 2.30 -16.58 1.05
CA ALA A 219 3.37 -16.85 2.01
C ALA A 219 3.68 -18.34 2.22
N ILE A 220 2.67 -19.20 2.12
CA ILE A 220 2.76 -20.63 2.41
C ILE A 220 2.06 -21.40 1.28
N PRO A 221 2.83 -22.08 0.40
CA PRO A 221 2.23 -22.86 -0.68
C PRO A 221 1.31 -23.96 -0.14
N ASN A 222 0.11 -24.05 -0.69
CA ASN A 222 -0.84 -25.10 -0.32
C ASN A 222 -0.52 -26.39 -1.10
N VAL A 223 0.44 -27.17 -0.61
CA VAL A 223 0.88 -28.44 -1.20
C VAL A 223 0.62 -29.59 -0.23
N PRO A 224 0.23 -30.78 -0.72
CA PRO A 224 -0.07 -31.92 0.14
C PRO A 224 1.13 -32.42 0.94
N VAL A 225 2.33 -32.32 0.39
CA VAL A 225 3.60 -32.73 1.03
C VAL A 225 4.61 -31.63 0.80
N ALA A 226 5.15 -31.07 1.90
CA ALA A 226 6.18 -30.06 1.83
C ALA A 226 7.52 -30.69 1.42
N ASP A 227 8.09 -30.23 0.34
CA ASP A 227 9.43 -30.55 -0.15
C ASP A 227 10.46 -29.48 0.29
N ALA A 228 11.69 -29.63 -0.16
CA ALA A 228 12.76 -28.66 0.13
C ALA A 228 12.43 -27.27 -0.44
N SER A 229 11.81 -27.20 -1.60
CA SER A 229 11.39 -25.93 -2.24
C SER A 229 10.32 -25.23 -1.41
N THR A 230 9.31 -25.96 -0.95
CA THR A 230 8.26 -25.45 -0.06
C THR A 230 8.81 -24.89 1.24
N ASN A 231 9.77 -25.61 1.86
CA ASN A 231 10.42 -25.13 3.08
C ASN A 231 11.21 -23.85 2.83
N CYS A 232 11.93 -23.75 1.71
CA CYS A 232 12.63 -22.52 1.32
C CYS A 232 11.69 -21.36 1.10
N TRP A 233 10.55 -21.61 0.46
CA TRP A 233 9.51 -20.62 0.26
C TRP A 233 9.02 -20.03 1.59
N ILE A 234 8.64 -20.88 2.54
CA ILE A 234 8.20 -20.46 3.88
C ILE A 234 9.30 -19.68 4.60
N ILE A 235 10.55 -20.12 4.52
CA ILE A 235 11.69 -19.43 5.13
C ILE A 235 11.85 -18.03 4.56
N VAL A 236 11.80 -17.87 3.23
CA VAL A 236 11.92 -16.55 2.58
C VAL A 236 10.76 -15.64 2.99
N SER A 237 9.54 -16.16 3.02
CA SER A 237 8.36 -15.41 3.46
C SER A 237 8.49 -14.93 4.91
N MET A 238 8.92 -15.81 5.82
CA MET A 238 9.13 -15.47 7.24
C MET A 238 10.26 -14.46 7.43
N ILE A 239 11.37 -14.58 6.70
CA ILE A 239 12.47 -13.61 6.73
C ILE A 239 11.98 -12.25 6.27
N THR A 240 11.21 -12.20 5.18
CA THR A 240 10.64 -10.96 4.65
C THR A 240 9.71 -10.31 5.67
N LEU A 241 8.79 -11.07 6.26
CA LEU A 241 7.86 -10.58 7.29
C LEU A 241 8.61 -10.03 8.50
N ILE A 242 9.50 -10.83 9.08
CA ILE A 242 10.23 -10.44 10.30
C ILE A 242 11.12 -9.22 10.04
N SER A 243 11.85 -9.19 8.92
CA SER A 243 12.69 -8.05 8.59
C SER A 243 11.85 -6.77 8.38
N THR A 244 10.70 -6.86 7.71
CA THR A 244 9.77 -5.73 7.53
C THR A 244 9.29 -5.19 8.88
N ILE A 245 8.88 -6.05 9.81
CA ILE A 245 8.47 -5.66 11.16
C ILE A 245 9.61 -4.99 11.92
N LEU A 246 10.82 -5.57 11.86
CA LEU A 246 11.99 -5.01 12.53
C LEU A 246 12.38 -3.64 11.96
N TYR A 247 12.33 -3.49 10.65
CA TYR A 247 12.60 -2.21 9.99
C TYR A 247 11.54 -1.17 10.35
N SER A 248 10.28 -1.52 10.34
CA SER A 248 9.19 -0.62 10.75
C SER A 248 9.36 -0.13 12.20
N LYS A 249 9.82 -1.00 13.12
CA LYS A 249 9.93 -0.67 14.54
C LYS A 249 11.22 0.07 14.89
N TYR A 250 12.35 -0.33 14.33
CA TYR A 250 13.67 0.09 14.81
C TYR A 250 14.35 1.13 13.93
N LEU A 251 14.02 1.20 12.63
CA LEU A 251 14.55 2.25 11.77
C LEU A 251 13.85 3.57 12.04
N LYS A 252 14.61 4.65 11.97
CA LYS A 252 14.13 6.02 12.17
C LYS A 252 14.48 6.90 10.97
N GLY A 253 13.84 8.06 10.90
CA GLY A 253 14.04 8.99 9.80
C GLY A 253 13.56 8.40 8.47
N PHE A 254 14.27 8.71 7.39
CA PHE A 254 13.89 8.27 6.04
C PHE A 254 13.83 6.74 5.88
N LEU A 255 14.82 6.01 6.40
CA LEU A 255 14.82 4.54 6.30
C LEU A 255 13.63 3.89 7.03
N GLY A 256 13.14 4.51 8.10
CA GLY A 256 11.94 4.06 8.81
C GLY A 256 10.64 4.21 8.01
N GLN A 257 10.67 4.93 6.88
CA GLN A 257 9.54 5.05 5.95
C GLN A 257 9.57 4.02 4.82
N LEU A 258 10.61 3.17 4.78
CA LEU A 258 10.83 2.19 3.71
C LEU A 258 10.80 0.73 4.20
N PRO A 259 10.00 0.34 5.21
CA PRO A 259 10.06 -1.01 5.76
C PRO A 259 9.68 -2.07 4.71
N LEU A 260 8.69 -1.81 3.85
CA LEU A 260 8.27 -2.71 2.79
C LEU A 260 9.37 -2.92 1.73
N LEU A 261 10.00 -1.82 1.28
CA LEU A 261 11.09 -1.90 0.29
C LEU A 261 12.30 -2.65 0.84
N LEU A 262 12.70 -2.34 2.08
CA LEU A 262 13.83 -3.00 2.74
C LEU A 262 13.53 -4.46 3.06
N GLY A 263 12.29 -4.77 3.46
CA GLY A 263 11.81 -6.13 3.66
C GLY A 263 11.85 -6.94 2.37
N ALA A 264 11.34 -6.38 1.27
CA ALA A 264 11.41 -7.00 -0.06
C ALA A 264 12.86 -7.27 -0.48
N ALA A 265 13.74 -6.28 -0.32
CA ALA A 265 15.16 -6.45 -0.65
C ALA A 265 15.82 -7.55 0.18
N THR A 266 15.52 -7.62 1.49
CA THR A 266 16.04 -8.68 2.38
C THR A 266 15.50 -10.06 1.97
N GLY A 267 14.22 -10.16 1.64
CA GLY A 267 13.60 -11.39 1.15
C GLY A 267 14.19 -11.86 -0.18
N CYS A 268 14.40 -10.94 -1.13
CA CYS A 268 15.07 -11.26 -2.40
C CYS A 268 16.52 -11.69 -2.20
N LEU A 269 17.26 -11.08 -1.27
CA LEU A 269 18.60 -11.51 -0.90
C LEU A 269 18.60 -12.94 -0.32
N ALA A 270 17.64 -13.24 0.56
CA ALA A 270 17.46 -14.58 1.12
C ALA A 270 17.18 -15.61 0.02
N ALA A 271 16.27 -15.30 -0.91
CA ALA A 271 15.98 -16.14 -2.07
C ALA A 271 17.20 -16.34 -2.96
N GLY A 272 18.00 -15.29 -3.19
CA GLY A 272 19.25 -15.35 -3.94
C GLY A 272 20.29 -16.27 -3.28
N ILE A 273 20.45 -16.18 -1.95
CA ILE A 273 21.36 -17.09 -1.21
C ILE A 273 20.90 -18.54 -1.33
N ILE A 274 19.60 -18.79 -1.21
CA ILE A 274 19.02 -20.14 -1.36
C ILE A 274 19.29 -20.67 -2.77
N TYR A 275 19.15 -19.85 -3.79
CA TYR A 275 19.45 -20.22 -5.17
C TYR A 275 20.93 -20.61 -5.35
N PHE A 276 21.86 -19.76 -4.86
CA PHE A 276 23.31 -20.02 -5.02
C PHE A 276 23.83 -21.20 -4.18
N VAL A 277 23.22 -21.50 -3.02
CA VAL A 277 23.69 -22.56 -2.12
C VAL A 277 22.96 -23.87 -2.33
N GLY A 278 21.66 -23.81 -2.62
CA GLY A 278 20.75 -24.97 -2.69
C GLY A 278 20.22 -25.27 -4.10
N ASP A 279 20.57 -24.48 -5.11
CA ASP A 279 20.08 -24.59 -6.50
C ASP A 279 18.54 -24.59 -6.60
N ILE A 280 17.87 -23.93 -5.61
CA ILE A 280 16.41 -23.80 -5.59
C ILE A 280 16.04 -22.39 -6.05
N ASN A 281 15.52 -22.28 -7.25
CA ASN A 281 15.11 -21.00 -7.83
C ASN A 281 13.67 -20.64 -7.39
N LEU A 282 13.54 -19.58 -6.60
CA LEU A 282 12.25 -19.01 -6.19
C LEU A 282 11.87 -17.76 -6.97
N PHE A 283 12.79 -17.21 -7.79
CA PHE A 283 12.52 -16.03 -8.61
C PHE A 283 11.56 -16.38 -9.74
N ARG A 284 10.68 -15.42 -10.04
CA ARG A 284 9.70 -15.56 -11.12
C ARG A 284 10.30 -15.12 -12.46
N ALA A 285 9.83 -15.74 -13.52
CA ALA A 285 10.04 -15.21 -14.86
C ALA A 285 9.10 -14.02 -15.10
N MET A 286 9.46 -13.13 -16.02
CA MET A 286 8.54 -12.09 -16.46
C MET A 286 7.37 -12.72 -17.21
N PRO A 287 6.12 -12.40 -16.86
CA PRO A 287 4.94 -12.95 -17.52
C PRO A 287 4.89 -12.62 -19.00
N GLU A 288 4.52 -13.59 -19.84
CA GLU A 288 4.41 -13.39 -21.29
C GLU A 288 3.35 -12.33 -21.62
N ALA A 289 2.28 -12.27 -20.85
CA ALA A 289 1.25 -11.24 -20.96
C ALA A 289 1.80 -9.82 -20.71
N ALA A 290 2.80 -9.65 -19.82
CA ALA A 290 3.47 -8.37 -19.63
C ALA A 290 4.42 -8.04 -20.79
N LEU A 291 5.10 -9.03 -21.33
CA LEU A 291 6.00 -8.87 -22.48
C LEU A 291 5.27 -8.40 -23.74
N ASN A 292 4.05 -8.92 -23.95
CA ASN A 292 3.28 -8.68 -25.17
C ASN A 292 2.28 -7.50 -25.05
N ALA A 293 2.06 -6.96 -23.85
CA ALA A 293 1.03 -5.95 -23.62
C ALA A 293 1.45 -4.52 -24.02
N SER A 294 2.75 -4.20 -24.07
CA SER A 294 3.22 -2.87 -24.44
C SER A 294 3.40 -2.73 -25.94
N LEU A 295 3.34 -1.48 -26.46
CA LEU A 295 3.56 -1.17 -27.87
C LEU A 295 4.98 -1.57 -28.32
N TRP A 296 5.96 -1.48 -27.41
CA TRP A 296 7.30 -2.04 -27.58
C TRP A 296 7.42 -3.21 -26.63
N LYS A 297 7.75 -4.38 -27.16
CA LYS A 297 7.85 -5.59 -26.35
C LYS A 297 8.89 -5.42 -25.26
N LEU A 298 8.50 -5.63 -24.03
CA LEU A 298 9.43 -5.73 -22.91
C LEU A 298 10.28 -6.99 -23.12
N GLY A 299 11.61 -6.88 -22.99
CA GLY A 299 12.51 -8.01 -23.14
C GLY A 299 13.14 -8.19 -24.52
N ASP A 300 12.76 -7.43 -25.54
CA ASP A 300 13.42 -7.44 -26.86
C ASP A 300 14.81 -6.72 -26.86
N GLY A 301 15.43 -6.59 -25.68
CA GLY A 301 16.68 -5.85 -25.51
C GLY A 301 16.50 -4.32 -25.49
N SER A 302 15.29 -3.81 -25.63
CA SER A 302 15.03 -2.39 -25.49
C SER A 302 15.06 -1.97 -24.01
N ILE A 303 15.74 -0.86 -23.73
CA ILE A 303 15.84 -0.30 -22.37
C ILE A 303 14.52 0.40 -21.97
N PHE A 304 13.75 0.85 -22.95
CA PHE A 304 12.49 1.56 -22.75
C PHE A 304 11.38 0.91 -23.55
N ALA A 305 10.20 0.84 -22.95
CA ALA A 305 8.97 0.42 -23.61
C ALA A 305 7.79 1.28 -23.15
N VAL A 306 6.80 1.47 -24.03
CA VAL A 306 5.58 2.19 -23.67
C VAL A 306 4.74 1.31 -22.73
N PRO A 307 4.23 1.86 -21.60
CA PRO A 307 3.33 1.13 -20.72
C PRO A 307 2.15 0.50 -21.45
N ALA A 308 1.68 -0.62 -20.94
CA ALA A 308 0.57 -1.37 -21.52
C ALA A 308 -0.78 -0.66 -21.25
N LEU A 309 -1.04 0.41 -22.00
CA LEU A 309 -2.28 1.18 -21.89
C LEU A 309 -3.46 0.35 -22.42
N SER A 310 -4.58 0.40 -21.73
CA SER A 310 -5.84 -0.21 -22.14
C SER A 310 -7.00 0.77 -21.90
N PHE A 311 -8.10 0.59 -22.64
CA PHE A 311 -9.27 1.44 -22.53
C PHE A 311 -10.44 0.69 -21.90
N PRO A 312 -11.30 1.36 -21.13
CA PRO A 312 -12.40 0.70 -20.41
C PRO A 312 -13.42 0.11 -21.38
N LYS A 313 -13.96 -1.05 -21.02
CA LYS A 313 -15.10 -1.70 -21.67
C LYS A 313 -16.30 -1.63 -20.74
N ALA A 314 -17.44 -1.17 -21.24
CA ALA A 314 -18.66 -1.06 -20.43
C ALA A 314 -19.07 -2.43 -19.86
N ASN A 315 -19.08 -2.54 -18.52
CA ASN A 315 -19.46 -3.74 -17.79
C ASN A 315 -20.15 -3.34 -16.47
N TRP A 316 -21.46 -3.53 -16.41
CA TRP A 316 -22.25 -3.12 -15.25
C TRP A 316 -22.04 -4.01 -14.03
N GLU A 317 -21.66 -5.27 -14.20
CA GLU A 317 -21.31 -6.17 -13.09
C GLU A 317 -20.05 -5.69 -12.40
N ALA A 318 -19.04 -5.24 -13.17
CA ALA A 318 -17.85 -4.62 -12.62
C ALA A 318 -18.17 -3.31 -11.85
N VAL A 319 -19.16 -2.53 -12.30
CA VAL A 319 -19.62 -1.34 -11.57
C VAL A 319 -20.20 -1.72 -10.21
N ILE A 320 -21.10 -2.71 -10.17
CA ILE A 320 -21.71 -3.17 -8.91
C ILE A 320 -20.63 -3.66 -7.94
N ALA A 321 -19.59 -4.34 -8.44
CA ALA A 321 -18.50 -4.86 -7.65
C ALA A 321 -17.55 -3.77 -7.12
N ILE A 322 -17.18 -2.80 -7.94
CA ILE A 322 -16.05 -1.90 -7.67
C ILE A 322 -16.51 -0.52 -7.18
N MET A 323 -17.56 0.06 -7.78
CA MET A 323 -18.00 1.43 -7.47
C MET A 323 -18.27 1.69 -5.97
N PRO A 324 -18.91 0.78 -5.20
CA PRO A 324 -19.22 1.04 -3.80
C PRO A 324 -17.98 1.14 -2.89
N ILE A 325 -16.80 0.68 -3.33
CA ILE A 325 -15.56 0.74 -2.55
C ILE A 325 -15.11 2.20 -2.32
N ALA A 326 -15.49 3.13 -3.19
CA ALA A 326 -15.23 4.56 -2.97
C ALA A 326 -15.75 5.05 -1.61
N ILE A 327 -16.83 4.46 -1.08
CA ILE A 327 -17.36 4.78 0.26
C ILE A 327 -16.32 4.50 1.34
N ALA A 328 -15.47 3.49 1.15
CA ALA A 328 -14.41 3.13 2.09
C ALA A 328 -13.16 4.02 1.96
N THR A 329 -12.88 4.57 0.78
CA THR A 329 -11.69 5.43 0.55
C THR A 329 -11.92 6.89 0.92
N ILE A 330 -13.17 7.39 0.91
CA ILE A 330 -13.50 8.77 1.28
C ILE A 330 -13.02 9.14 2.71
N PRO A 331 -13.26 8.31 3.75
CA PRO A 331 -12.76 8.59 5.10
C PRO A 331 -11.24 8.59 5.19
N GLU A 332 -10.57 7.68 4.49
CA GLU A 332 -9.11 7.60 4.43
C GLU A 332 -8.52 8.89 3.85
N SER A 333 -9.02 9.31 2.69
CA SER A 333 -8.62 10.56 2.05
C SER A 333 -8.91 11.80 2.93
N THR A 334 -10.04 11.80 3.64
CA THR A 334 -10.38 12.85 4.60
C THR A 334 -9.40 12.90 5.76
N ALA A 335 -9.02 11.74 6.33
CA ALA A 335 -8.04 11.66 7.41
C ALA A 335 -6.66 12.19 6.98
N HIS A 336 -6.23 11.87 5.76
CA HIS A 336 -4.98 12.38 5.19
C HIS A 336 -4.99 13.91 5.06
N MET A 337 -6.12 14.51 4.70
CA MET A 337 -6.25 15.98 4.66
C MET A 337 -6.10 16.61 6.05
N TYR A 338 -6.71 16.04 7.10
CA TYR A 338 -6.53 16.52 8.47
C TYR A 338 -5.06 16.42 8.92
N GLN A 339 -4.43 15.28 8.65
CA GLN A 339 -3.04 15.04 9.00
C GLN A 339 -2.11 16.04 8.31
N LEU A 340 -2.33 16.28 7.02
CA LEU A 340 -1.56 17.24 6.24
C LEU A 340 -1.74 18.67 6.76
N ASP A 341 -2.98 19.08 7.07
CA ASP A 341 -3.27 20.42 7.60
C ASP A 341 -2.51 20.68 8.91
N ILE A 342 -2.53 19.71 9.84
CA ILE A 342 -1.82 19.80 11.12
C ILE A 342 -0.31 19.96 10.89
N TYR A 343 0.31 19.13 10.05
CA TYR A 343 1.75 19.16 9.82
C TYR A 343 2.21 20.41 9.12
N VAL A 344 1.49 20.88 8.12
CA VAL A 344 1.84 22.11 7.38
C VAL A 344 1.75 23.33 8.29
N ASN A 345 0.67 23.46 9.08
CA ASN A 345 0.49 24.58 9.99
C ASN A 345 1.51 24.58 11.16
N ASP A 346 1.92 23.39 11.65
CA ASP A 346 3.01 23.29 12.65
C ASP A 346 4.33 23.83 12.10
N ILE A 347 4.66 23.52 10.86
CA ILE A 347 5.88 24.03 10.22
C ILE A 347 5.77 25.52 9.90
N ALA A 348 4.61 25.99 9.41
CA ALA A 348 4.38 27.41 9.18
C ALA A 348 4.59 28.22 10.46
N LYS A 349 4.04 27.75 11.59
CA LYS A 349 4.24 28.37 12.91
C LYS A 349 5.72 28.38 13.34
N LYS A 350 6.44 27.26 13.17
CA LYS A 350 7.87 27.16 13.49
C LYS A 350 8.74 28.06 12.63
N LYS A 351 8.31 28.34 11.39
CA LYS A 351 8.98 29.32 10.48
C LYS A 351 8.67 30.79 10.83
N GLY A 352 7.76 31.04 11.77
CA GLY A 352 7.29 32.38 12.05
C GLY A 352 6.47 32.97 10.90
N SER A 353 5.83 32.14 10.10
CA SER A 353 4.95 32.60 9.02
C SER A 353 3.59 33.00 9.58
N ASP A 354 3.15 34.20 9.27
CA ASP A 354 1.78 34.65 9.59
C ASP A 354 0.71 34.00 8.71
N LYS A 355 1.13 33.31 7.64
CA LYS A 355 0.24 32.62 6.71
C LYS A 355 -0.28 31.34 7.33
N LYS A 356 -1.60 31.27 7.52
CA LYS A 356 -2.29 30.05 7.89
C LYS A 356 -2.71 29.28 6.64
N TYR A 357 -2.33 28.00 6.58
CA TYR A 357 -2.71 27.11 5.50
C TYR A 357 -3.98 26.37 5.92
N ASN A 358 -5.12 26.77 5.37
CA ASN A 358 -6.41 26.11 5.66
C ASN A 358 -6.62 24.96 4.66
N LEU A 359 -5.79 23.91 4.74
CA LEU A 359 -5.85 22.81 3.78
C LEU A 359 -7.15 22.00 3.94
N ILE A 360 -7.62 21.87 5.17
CA ILE A 360 -8.88 21.14 5.45
C ILE A 360 -10.10 21.81 4.79
N ASP A 361 -10.07 23.11 4.56
CA ASP A 361 -11.15 23.82 3.86
C ASP A 361 -11.18 23.49 2.35
N LEU A 362 -10.16 22.77 1.86
CA LEU A 362 -10.08 22.25 0.49
C LEU A 362 -10.50 20.78 0.39
N LEU A 363 -11.17 20.24 1.41
CA LEU A 363 -11.60 18.84 1.44
C LEU A 363 -12.52 18.50 0.25
N ASP A 364 -13.39 19.45 -0.15
CA ASP A 364 -14.22 19.33 -1.36
C ASP A 364 -13.37 19.08 -2.61
N LYS A 365 -12.32 19.89 -2.81
CA LYS A 365 -11.40 19.76 -3.94
C LYS A 365 -10.56 18.50 -3.87
N ASN A 366 -10.19 18.08 -2.66
CA ASN A 366 -9.46 16.83 -2.45
C ASN A 366 -10.29 15.63 -2.91
N LEU A 367 -11.54 15.51 -2.46
CA LEU A 367 -12.41 14.40 -2.85
C LEU A 367 -12.79 14.42 -4.34
N ILE A 368 -13.03 15.61 -4.90
CA ILE A 368 -13.23 15.76 -6.34
C ILE A 368 -11.96 15.37 -7.10
N GLY A 369 -10.78 15.76 -6.58
CA GLY A 369 -9.49 15.40 -7.16
C GLY A 369 -9.27 13.90 -7.14
N ASP A 370 -9.51 13.23 -6.03
CA ASP A 370 -9.41 11.77 -5.90
C ASP A 370 -10.30 11.06 -6.92
N GLY A 371 -11.57 11.46 -7.01
CA GLY A 371 -12.50 10.86 -7.95
C GLY A 371 -12.10 11.05 -9.42
N ILE A 372 -11.62 12.24 -9.81
CA ILE A 372 -11.12 12.48 -11.17
C ILE A 372 -9.84 11.66 -11.40
N CYS A 373 -8.99 11.50 -10.40
CA CYS A 373 -7.78 10.67 -10.50
C CYS A 373 -8.10 9.19 -10.69
N ASP A 374 -9.12 8.66 -10.00
CA ASP A 374 -9.66 7.31 -10.25
C ASP A 374 -10.12 7.17 -11.71
N MET A 375 -10.86 8.16 -12.21
CA MET A 375 -11.31 8.15 -13.61
C MET A 375 -10.13 8.15 -14.58
N ILE A 376 -9.11 8.99 -14.34
CA ILE A 376 -7.91 9.05 -15.19
C ILE A 376 -7.15 7.73 -15.14
N SER A 377 -6.94 7.16 -13.93
CA SER A 377 -6.29 5.86 -13.79
C SER A 377 -7.07 4.78 -14.52
N GLY A 378 -8.39 4.74 -14.35
CA GLY A 378 -9.27 3.83 -15.07
C GLY A 378 -9.24 3.98 -16.57
N VAL A 379 -9.12 5.20 -17.11
CA VAL A 379 -9.04 5.42 -18.57
C VAL A 379 -7.74 4.89 -19.17
N VAL A 380 -6.62 4.99 -18.47
CA VAL A 380 -5.30 4.57 -19.01
C VAL A 380 -4.93 3.12 -18.72
N GLY A 381 -5.72 2.40 -17.93
CA GLY A 381 -5.45 1.00 -17.61
C GLY A 381 -4.82 0.76 -16.24
N GLY A 382 -4.81 1.77 -15.37
CA GLY A 382 -4.36 1.65 -13.99
C GLY A 382 -5.48 1.24 -13.02
N PRO A 383 -5.15 0.69 -11.85
CA PRO A 383 -6.11 0.43 -10.79
C PRO A 383 -6.60 1.73 -10.13
N ALA A 384 -7.71 1.64 -9.37
CA ALA A 384 -8.17 2.74 -8.53
C ALA A 384 -7.15 3.12 -7.46
N GLY A 385 -7.16 4.37 -7.03
CA GLY A 385 -6.17 4.88 -6.11
C GLY A 385 -6.73 5.66 -4.93
N THR A 386 -5.81 6.26 -4.20
CA THR A 386 -6.06 7.13 -3.05
C THR A 386 -4.84 8.00 -2.78
N ASN A 387 -4.98 9.01 -1.95
CA ASN A 387 -3.86 9.78 -1.44
C ASN A 387 -2.98 8.93 -0.50
N TYR A 388 -1.66 8.96 -0.67
CA TYR A 388 -0.73 8.14 0.10
C TYR A 388 -0.32 8.76 1.44
N GLY A 389 -0.68 8.08 2.53
CA GLY A 389 -0.28 8.42 3.89
C GLY A 389 1.22 8.25 4.13
N GLU A 390 1.88 7.30 3.46
CA GLU A 390 3.33 7.08 3.50
C GLU A 390 4.10 8.31 3.00
N ASN A 391 3.62 8.92 1.92
CA ASN A 391 4.20 10.15 1.39
C ASN A 391 4.00 11.31 2.36
N ILE A 392 2.83 11.45 2.99
CA ILE A 392 2.57 12.46 4.03
C ILE A 392 3.50 12.25 5.24
N SER A 393 3.66 11.02 5.68
CA SER A 393 4.56 10.67 6.79
C SER A 393 6.02 11.02 6.48
N THR A 394 6.45 10.77 5.24
CA THR A 394 7.78 11.18 4.76
C THR A 394 7.94 12.69 4.71
N MET A 395 6.92 13.41 4.24
CA MET A 395 6.91 14.87 4.29
C MET A 395 7.01 15.41 5.71
N ALA A 396 6.33 14.78 6.67
CA ALA A 396 6.39 15.18 8.08
C ALA A 396 7.81 15.01 8.68
N ILE A 397 8.52 13.94 8.31
CA ILE A 397 9.90 13.69 8.76
C ILE A 397 10.88 14.65 8.11
N THR A 398 10.78 14.83 6.79
CA THR A 398 11.68 15.69 6.02
C THR A 398 11.33 17.18 6.15
N LYS A 399 10.12 17.47 6.66
CA LYS A 399 9.53 18.82 6.72
C LYS A 399 9.36 19.46 5.33
N VAL A 400 9.17 18.66 4.27
CA VAL A 400 9.07 19.12 2.88
C VAL A 400 7.66 18.88 2.36
N PHE A 401 6.82 19.90 2.43
CA PHE A 401 5.42 19.88 1.96
C PHE A 401 5.22 20.62 0.63
N SER A 402 6.26 20.74 -0.16
CA SER A 402 6.30 21.51 -1.41
C SER A 402 5.51 20.84 -2.53
N VAL A 403 4.52 21.52 -3.10
CA VAL A 403 3.78 21.07 -4.30
C VAL A 403 4.71 20.89 -5.52
N PRO A 404 5.68 21.77 -5.79
CA PRO A 404 6.68 21.52 -6.83
C PRO A 404 7.43 20.20 -6.70
N VAL A 405 7.71 19.73 -5.46
CA VAL A 405 8.35 18.42 -5.23
C VAL A 405 7.44 17.28 -5.70
N MET A 406 6.16 17.33 -5.34
CA MET A 406 5.19 16.32 -5.78
C MET A 406 4.98 16.34 -7.29
N THR A 407 4.99 17.51 -7.92
CA THR A 407 4.92 17.64 -9.37
C THR A 407 6.09 16.94 -10.07
N VAL A 408 7.32 17.14 -9.57
CA VAL A 408 8.50 16.47 -10.14
C VAL A 408 8.49 14.99 -9.81
N ALA A 409 8.04 14.58 -8.61
CA ALA A 409 7.88 13.17 -8.25
C ALA A 409 6.92 12.43 -9.21
N ALA A 410 5.80 13.05 -9.54
CA ALA A 410 4.83 12.50 -10.49
C ALA A 410 5.44 12.33 -11.90
N ILE A 411 6.20 13.32 -12.37
CA ILE A 411 6.90 13.23 -13.67
C ILE A 411 7.96 12.12 -13.63
N VAL A 412 8.74 12.01 -12.56
CA VAL A 412 9.74 10.95 -12.39
C VAL A 412 9.07 9.59 -12.39
N ALA A 413 7.93 9.41 -11.71
CA ALA A 413 7.17 8.16 -11.71
C ALA A 413 6.71 7.78 -13.13
N MET A 414 6.18 8.74 -13.89
CA MET A 414 5.83 8.50 -15.29
C MET A 414 7.04 8.08 -16.12
N VAL A 415 8.18 8.73 -15.95
CA VAL A 415 9.40 8.42 -16.72
C VAL A 415 9.93 7.01 -16.39
N ILE A 416 9.99 6.64 -15.11
CA ILE A 416 10.49 5.31 -14.71
C ILE A 416 9.56 4.18 -15.15
N SER A 417 8.28 4.43 -15.38
CA SER A 417 7.34 3.42 -15.87
C SER A 417 7.67 2.89 -17.27
N PHE A 418 8.45 3.64 -18.06
CA PHE A 418 8.96 3.24 -19.37
C PHE A 418 10.25 2.41 -19.27
N PHE A 419 10.89 2.35 -18.09
CA PHE A 419 12.21 1.73 -17.93
C PHE A 419 12.08 0.22 -17.73
N THR A 420 12.29 -0.55 -18.80
CA THR A 420 12.06 -2.00 -18.85
C THR A 420 12.86 -2.82 -17.85
N PRO A 421 14.15 -2.53 -17.57
CA PRO A 421 14.91 -3.32 -16.60
C PRO A 421 14.30 -3.28 -15.19
N LEU A 422 13.75 -2.13 -14.78
CA LEU A 422 13.06 -2.01 -13.49
C LEU A 422 11.80 -2.88 -13.45
N ILE A 423 11.02 -2.86 -14.53
CA ILE A 423 9.78 -3.64 -14.64
C ILE A 423 10.10 -5.15 -14.60
N GLN A 424 11.17 -5.59 -15.27
CA GLN A 424 11.64 -6.98 -15.23
C GLN A 424 12.04 -7.41 -13.82
N VAL A 425 12.80 -6.57 -13.09
CA VAL A 425 13.19 -6.85 -11.69
C VAL A 425 11.96 -6.99 -10.80
N ILE A 426 10.95 -6.15 -10.98
CA ILE A 426 9.71 -6.20 -10.19
C ILE A 426 8.96 -7.52 -10.41
N TYR A 427 8.76 -7.92 -11.66
CA TYR A 427 8.09 -9.20 -11.95
C TYR A 427 8.92 -10.40 -11.48
N GLY A 428 10.24 -10.26 -11.40
CA GLY A 428 11.14 -11.29 -10.89
C GLY A 428 11.05 -11.52 -9.36
N ILE A 429 10.41 -10.64 -8.59
CA ILE A 429 10.30 -10.79 -7.13
C ILE A 429 9.59 -12.10 -6.81
N PRO A 430 10.16 -12.98 -5.93
CA PRO A 430 9.52 -14.22 -5.52
C PRO A 430 8.15 -13.99 -4.87
N LEU A 431 7.19 -14.87 -5.15
CA LEU A 431 5.86 -14.77 -4.53
C LEU A 431 5.94 -14.93 -3.00
N ALA A 432 6.87 -15.74 -2.50
CA ALA A 432 7.19 -15.85 -1.07
C ALA A 432 7.53 -14.50 -0.42
N VAL A 433 8.25 -13.64 -1.15
CA VAL A 433 8.58 -12.28 -0.67
C VAL A 433 7.32 -11.42 -0.62
N ILE A 434 6.49 -11.49 -1.65
CA ILE A 434 5.22 -10.76 -1.73
C ILE A 434 4.31 -11.19 -0.57
N GLY A 435 4.10 -12.48 -0.36
CA GLY A 435 3.28 -12.99 0.75
C GLY A 435 3.79 -12.57 2.13
N GLY A 436 5.10 -12.56 2.35
CA GLY A 436 5.69 -12.03 3.58
C GLY A 436 5.41 -10.54 3.82
N LEU A 437 5.42 -9.72 2.76
CA LEU A 437 5.04 -8.30 2.82
C LEU A 437 3.54 -8.12 3.06
N GLU A 438 2.70 -8.92 2.41
CA GLU A 438 1.24 -8.85 2.49
C GLU A 438 0.74 -9.13 3.90
N ILE A 439 1.30 -10.12 4.61
CA ILE A 439 0.92 -10.40 6.00
C ILE A 439 1.10 -9.15 6.86
N TYR A 440 2.24 -8.47 6.74
CA TYR A 440 2.46 -7.23 7.48
C TYR A 440 1.52 -6.11 7.03
N LEU A 441 1.36 -5.93 5.74
CA LEU A 441 0.61 -4.82 5.14
C LEU A 441 -0.88 -4.91 5.46
N PHE A 442 -1.51 -6.07 5.23
CA PHE A 442 -2.94 -6.23 5.50
C PHE A 442 -3.26 -6.22 6.99
N GLY A 443 -2.34 -6.76 7.81
CA GLY A 443 -2.41 -6.61 9.27
C GLY A 443 -2.32 -5.16 9.72
N ALA A 444 -1.45 -4.36 9.10
CA ALA A 444 -1.32 -2.93 9.39
C ALA A 444 -2.57 -2.14 8.99
N ILE A 445 -3.21 -2.45 7.83
CA ILE A 445 -4.47 -1.84 7.41
C ILE A 445 -5.59 -2.14 8.42
N ALA A 446 -5.70 -3.39 8.86
CA ALA A 446 -6.68 -3.77 9.89
C ALA A 446 -6.44 -3.03 11.22
N ALA A 447 -5.18 -2.92 11.65
CA ALA A 447 -4.80 -2.19 12.86
C ALA A 447 -5.09 -0.68 12.73
N GLN A 448 -4.93 -0.10 11.54
CA GLN A 448 -5.30 1.30 11.28
C GLN A 448 -6.80 1.55 11.46
N GLY A 449 -7.66 0.60 11.10
CA GLY A 449 -9.10 0.69 11.36
C GLY A 449 -9.40 0.81 12.86
N ILE A 450 -8.69 0.04 13.70
CA ILE A 450 -8.78 0.16 15.16
C ILE A 450 -8.30 1.53 15.63
N ALA A 451 -7.16 1.98 15.11
CA ALA A 451 -6.58 3.28 15.47
C ALA A 451 -7.53 4.45 15.15
N ILE A 452 -8.23 4.41 14.02
CA ILE A 452 -9.24 5.41 13.64
C ILE A 452 -10.36 5.50 14.69
N MET A 453 -10.87 4.36 15.17
CA MET A 453 -11.93 4.34 16.18
C MET A 453 -11.44 4.92 17.51
N ILE A 454 -10.21 4.61 17.92
CA ILE A 454 -9.61 5.12 19.16
C ILE A 454 -9.36 6.62 19.05
N ASP A 455 -8.75 7.08 17.97
CA ASP A 455 -8.41 8.50 17.73
C ASP A 455 -9.66 9.40 17.74
N LYS A 456 -10.74 8.92 17.15
CA LYS A 456 -12.02 9.63 17.10
C LYS A 456 -12.88 9.43 18.36
N GLY A 457 -12.39 8.72 19.36
CA GLY A 457 -13.07 8.52 20.63
C GLY A 457 -14.42 7.79 20.50
N VAL A 458 -14.48 6.77 19.64
CA VAL A 458 -15.70 5.96 19.48
C VAL A 458 -16.02 5.28 20.79
N ASP A 459 -17.20 5.57 21.35
CA ASP A 459 -17.70 4.88 22.54
C ASP A 459 -18.08 3.43 22.20
N MET A 460 -17.22 2.51 22.62
CA MET A 460 -17.38 1.06 22.38
C MET A 460 -18.44 0.42 23.27
N PHE A 461 -19.01 1.15 24.24
CA PHE A 461 -20.09 0.69 25.13
C PHE A 461 -21.46 1.18 24.66
N SER A 462 -21.52 2.11 23.73
CA SER A 462 -22.76 2.56 23.11
C SER A 462 -23.41 1.43 22.32
N SER A 463 -24.66 1.07 22.63
CA SER A 463 -25.43 0.04 21.92
C SER A 463 -25.52 0.32 20.41
N LYS A 464 -25.62 1.61 20.03
CA LYS A 464 -25.62 2.05 18.63
C LYS A 464 -24.31 1.69 17.94
N ASN A 465 -23.17 2.07 18.54
CA ASN A 465 -21.86 1.82 17.94
C ASN A 465 -21.56 0.32 17.89
N ILE A 466 -21.89 -0.44 18.95
CA ILE A 466 -21.74 -1.90 18.97
C ILE A 466 -22.53 -2.53 17.81
N ALA A 467 -23.80 -2.14 17.62
CA ALA A 467 -24.63 -2.70 16.56
C ALA A 467 -24.05 -2.43 15.17
N ILE A 468 -23.55 -1.21 14.92
CA ILE A 468 -22.94 -0.83 13.64
C ILE A 468 -21.65 -1.61 13.41
N ILE A 469 -20.73 -1.59 14.38
CA ILE A 469 -19.42 -2.24 14.28
C ILE A 469 -19.59 -3.76 14.09
N ALA A 470 -20.41 -4.41 14.93
CA ALA A 470 -20.64 -5.84 14.85
C ALA A 470 -21.25 -6.25 13.51
N SER A 471 -22.23 -5.49 13.01
CA SER A 471 -22.85 -5.78 11.72
C SER A 471 -21.86 -5.68 10.57
N ILE A 472 -21.06 -4.61 10.52
CA ILE A 472 -20.04 -4.41 9.48
C ILE A 472 -19.01 -5.56 9.53
N MET A 473 -18.50 -5.90 10.72
CA MET A 473 -17.50 -6.95 10.88
C MET A 473 -18.04 -8.33 10.44
N VAL A 474 -19.25 -8.69 10.86
CA VAL A 474 -19.85 -9.98 10.51
C VAL A 474 -20.20 -10.06 9.04
N ILE A 475 -20.79 -9.02 8.46
CA ILE A 475 -21.13 -9.01 7.02
C ILE A 475 -19.86 -9.06 6.18
N GLY A 476 -18.83 -8.25 6.51
CA GLY A 476 -17.60 -8.17 5.73
C GLY A 476 -16.77 -9.46 5.82
N ILE A 477 -16.41 -9.90 7.02
CA ILE A 477 -15.58 -11.09 7.23
C ILE A 477 -16.39 -12.36 6.91
N GLY A 478 -17.62 -12.45 7.44
CA GLY A 478 -18.50 -13.60 7.20
C GLY A 478 -18.86 -13.76 5.73
N GLY A 479 -19.13 -12.65 5.04
CA GLY A 479 -19.39 -12.66 3.59
C GLY A 479 -18.19 -13.14 2.77
N ASN A 480 -16.98 -12.74 3.16
CA ASN A 480 -15.76 -13.23 2.53
C ASN A 480 -15.56 -14.73 2.76
N TYR A 481 -15.76 -15.19 3.99
CA TYR A 481 -15.55 -16.58 4.37
C TYR A 481 -16.63 -17.51 3.80
N ALA A 482 -17.91 -17.13 3.89
CA ALA A 482 -19.01 -17.99 3.51
C ALA A 482 -19.33 -17.98 1.99
N PHE A 483 -19.06 -16.85 1.31
CA PHE A 483 -19.49 -16.62 -0.06
C PHE A 483 -18.33 -16.22 -1.00
N GLY A 484 -17.07 -16.39 -0.58
CA GLY A 484 -15.91 -16.02 -1.40
C GLY A 484 -15.83 -14.53 -1.75
N GLY A 485 -16.39 -13.66 -0.89
CA GLY A 485 -16.35 -12.22 -1.07
C GLY A 485 -17.57 -11.60 -1.76
N ASN A 486 -18.46 -12.39 -2.36
CA ASN A 486 -19.67 -11.92 -3.05
C ASN A 486 -20.93 -12.49 -2.41
N ILE A 487 -21.68 -11.66 -1.70
CA ILE A 487 -22.93 -12.07 -1.04
C ILE A 487 -24.07 -12.06 -2.06
N PRO A 488 -24.78 -13.18 -2.25
CA PRO A 488 -25.95 -13.21 -3.11
C PRO A 488 -27.10 -12.40 -2.48
N PHE A 489 -27.57 -11.38 -3.17
CA PHE A 489 -28.64 -10.49 -2.68
C PHE A 489 -29.62 -10.16 -3.82
N PHE A 490 -30.83 -10.67 -3.75
CA PHE A 490 -31.90 -10.48 -4.75
C PHE A 490 -31.45 -10.69 -6.20
N GLY A 491 -30.67 -11.76 -6.46
CA GLY A 491 -30.17 -12.09 -7.80
C GLY A 491 -28.93 -11.31 -8.26
N MET A 492 -28.41 -10.41 -7.41
CA MET A 492 -27.15 -9.70 -7.63
C MET A 492 -26.04 -10.27 -6.74
N GLN A 493 -24.81 -10.15 -7.17
CA GLN A 493 -23.62 -10.47 -6.37
C GLN A 493 -23.08 -9.15 -5.77
N VAL A 494 -23.23 -8.98 -4.46
CA VAL A 494 -22.80 -7.78 -3.75
C VAL A 494 -21.47 -8.05 -3.03
N PRO A 495 -20.39 -7.34 -3.33
CA PRO A 495 -19.13 -7.50 -2.61
C PRO A 495 -19.33 -7.27 -1.11
N CYS A 496 -18.81 -8.18 -0.28
CA CYS A 496 -19.06 -8.18 1.15
C CYS A 496 -18.62 -6.89 1.86
N ILE A 497 -17.50 -6.29 1.43
CA ILE A 497 -17.01 -5.01 1.99
C ILE A 497 -17.97 -3.87 1.65
N ALA A 498 -18.40 -3.79 0.39
CA ALA A 498 -19.36 -2.78 -0.05
C ALA A 498 -20.71 -2.94 0.64
N GLY A 499 -21.22 -4.18 0.69
CA GLY A 499 -22.47 -4.51 1.40
C GLY A 499 -22.40 -4.16 2.89
N ALA A 500 -21.29 -4.46 3.56
CA ALA A 500 -21.05 -4.13 4.95
C ALA A 500 -21.05 -2.62 5.19
N ALA A 501 -20.35 -1.85 4.34
CA ALA A 501 -20.27 -0.40 4.44
C ALA A 501 -21.65 0.25 4.24
N ILE A 502 -22.38 -0.15 3.18
CA ILE A 502 -23.71 0.37 2.89
C ILE A 502 -24.69 0.04 4.04
N PHE A 503 -24.68 -1.21 4.52
CA PHE A 503 -25.52 -1.61 5.64
C PHE A 503 -25.20 -0.83 6.90
N GLY A 504 -23.91 -0.61 7.21
CA GLY A 504 -23.47 0.21 8.33
C GLY A 504 -23.98 1.66 8.25
N ILE A 505 -23.96 2.28 7.05
CA ILE A 505 -24.49 3.62 6.81
C ILE A 505 -26.01 3.65 7.07
N ILE A 506 -26.75 2.70 6.47
CA ILE A 506 -28.22 2.62 6.66
C ILE A 506 -28.54 2.45 8.14
N LEU A 507 -27.85 1.54 8.83
CA LEU A 507 -28.05 1.28 10.25
C LEU A 507 -27.73 2.52 11.11
N ASN A 508 -26.64 3.24 10.80
CA ASN A 508 -26.28 4.48 11.48
C ASN A 508 -27.38 5.54 11.33
N LEU A 509 -27.91 5.70 10.12
CA LEU A 509 -28.99 6.66 9.86
C LEU A 509 -30.26 6.26 10.62
N LEU A 510 -30.66 5.00 10.58
CA LEU A 510 -31.83 4.49 11.32
C LEU A 510 -31.70 4.70 12.83
N LEU A 511 -30.55 4.36 13.42
CA LEU A 511 -30.28 4.52 14.84
C LEU A 511 -30.00 5.96 15.27
N SER A 512 -29.98 6.92 14.34
CA SER A 512 -29.85 8.35 14.62
C SER A 512 -31.18 9.10 14.63
N ILE A 513 -32.31 8.41 14.35
CA ILE A 513 -33.65 8.99 14.28
C ILE A 513 -34.31 9.03 15.67
N GLY A 514 -33.66 8.49 16.71
CA GLY A 514 -34.16 8.43 18.08
C GLY A 514 -33.58 9.46 19.04
#